data_903aa69b668d10d89c8cd9aee51a8548
#
_entry.id   903aa69b668d10d89c8cd9aee51a8548
#
_cell.length_a   1.000
_cell.length_b   1.000
_cell.length_c   1.000
_cell.angle_alpha   90.00
_cell.angle_beta   90.00
_cell.angle_gamma   90.00
#
_symmetry.space_group_name_H-M   'P 1'
#
loop_
_entity.id
_entity.type
_entity.pdbx_description
1 polymer ?
#
loop_
_entity_poly.entity_id
_entity_poly.type
_entity_poly.pdbx_seq_one_letter_code
_entity_poly.pdbx_strand_id
1 'polypeptide(L)'
;MDLYDNNPVNRMWFGTERKMVWIETPQTGADVSSVGQSANATLQNGGGTVRNSWDSHKVFQFSWGDGATQSLVSLVQGYRNGSYGRGLLYFHDPMHYLTNLLPKRWSDPSMAVNFEAEPIVPDANPTAVPQVATANNYPMDAASYSLPAGYSSEANSSELFMPIPPGMSMTLGAVYSGHGTVYARTQAGTVDLTPLGLADANVTNLVISGQPWVRMGLRNTSGSAANITIGGMTARLAESVTSDAIIGPWFSGQGHSGCRFQADPTVINYNGVGGGQIGLSAVLQEVGAWE
;
A
#
# COMPACT_ATOMS: atom_id res chain seq x y z
N MET A 1 23.30 -5.12 23.98
CA MET A 1 22.61 -5.87 22.93
C MET A 1 21.14 -5.76 23.27
N ASP A 2 20.47 -4.80 22.63
CA ASP A 2 19.08 -4.49 22.97
C ASP A 2 18.18 -5.64 22.54
N LEU A 3 17.48 -6.22 23.51
CA LEU A 3 16.51 -7.30 23.31
C LEU A 3 15.36 -6.91 22.34
N TYR A 4 15.36 -5.67 21.88
CA TYR A 4 14.35 -5.13 20.97
C TYR A 4 14.78 -5.05 19.50
N ASP A 5 16.04 -5.41 19.21
CA ASP A 5 16.62 -5.03 17.91
C ASP A 5 16.07 -5.74 16.68
N ASN A 6 15.34 -6.85 16.82
CA ASN A 6 14.83 -7.58 15.67
C ASN A 6 13.43 -8.18 15.84
N ASN A 7 12.62 -7.68 16.77
CA ASN A 7 11.25 -8.18 16.87
C ASN A 7 10.29 -7.23 16.15
N PRO A 8 9.80 -7.58 14.96
CA PRO A 8 8.88 -6.74 14.19
C PRO A 8 7.56 -6.47 14.93
N VAL A 9 7.23 -7.26 15.95
CA VAL A 9 5.98 -7.13 16.73
C VAL A 9 5.92 -5.84 17.54
N ASN A 10 7.07 -5.27 17.92
CA ASN A 10 7.13 -4.08 18.78
C ASN A 10 7.65 -2.83 18.05
N ARG A 11 7.84 -2.89 16.74
CA ARG A 11 8.40 -1.79 15.97
C ARG A 11 7.63 -1.56 14.69
N MET A 12 7.53 -0.32 14.32
CA MET A 12 6.94 0.13 13.06
C MET A 12 8.03 0.71 12.16
N TRP A 13 8.08 0.28 10.90
CA TRP A 13 8.94 0.88 9.88
C TRP A 13 8.24 2.12 9.34
N PHE A 14 8.84 3.28 9.52
CA PHE A 14 8.17 4.56 9.29
C PHE A 14 9.10 5.59 8.64
N GLY A 15 8.58 6.38 7.72
CA GLY A 15 9.27 7.53 7.16
C GLY A 15 8.88 7.90 5.75
N THR A 16 9.72 8.69 5.10
CA THR A 16 9.62 9.07 3.69
C THR A 16 10.53 8.18 2.83
N GLU A 17 10.35 8.19 1.51
CA GLU A 17 11.24 7.47 0.58
C GLU A 17 12.73 7.79 0.78
N ARG A 18 13.05 9.00 1.26
CA ARG A 18 14.44 9.43 1.50
C ARG A 18 15.01 8.93 2.81
N LYS A 19 14.16 8.73 3.80
CA LYS A 19 14.58 8.30 5.12
C LYS A 19 13.46 7.54 5.79
N MET A 20 13.70 6.27 6.03
CA MET A 20 12.84 5.39 6.82
C MET A 20 13.63 4.87 8.01
N VAL A 21 12.97 4.71 9.13
CA VAL A 21 13.56 4.24 10.38
C VAL A 21 12.59 3.35 11.13
N TRP A 22 13.15 2.50 12.00
CA TRP A 22 12.36 1.81 13.01
C TRP A 22 11.96 2.77 14.12
N ILE A 23 10.68 2.81 14.43
CA ILE A 23 10.14 3.52 15.57
C ILE A 23 9.36 2.56 16.46
N GLU A 24 9.14 2.95 17.70
CA GLU A 24 8.30 2.22 18.64
C GLU A 24 6.87 2.16 18.09
N THR A 25 6.23 1.00 18.23
CA THR A 25 4.82 0.84 17.86
C THR A 25 3.93 1.70 18.77
N PRO A 26 2.93 2.40 18.22
CA PRO A 26 1.95 3.11 19.04
C PRO A 26 1.29 2.18 20.05
N GLN A 27 1.00 2.66 21.25
CA GLN A 27 0.43 1.84 22.34
C GLN A 27 -0.94 1.26 22.00
N THR A 28 -1.72 1.96 21.21
CA THR A 28 -3.07 1.54 20.79
C THR A 28 -3.09 0.90 19.41
N GLY A 29 -1.92 0.70 18.76
CA GLY A 29 -1.84 0.40 17.35
C GLY A 29 -2.21 1.62 16.48
N ALA A 30 -2.34 1.40 15.18
CA ALA A 30 -2.92 2.39 14.30
C ALA A 30 -4.45 2.23 14.34
N ASP A 31 -5.14 3.18 14.95
CA ASP A 31 -6.59 3.21 14.86
C ASP A 31 -6.95 3.66 13.43
N VAL A 32 -7.54 2.76 12.65
CA VAL A 32 -7.82 2.97 11.24
C VAL A 32 -9.29 3.30 11.06
N SER A 33 -9.57 4.50 10.58
CA SER A 33 -10.90 4.89 10.15
C SER A 33 -10.92 5.16 8.65
N SER A 34 -12.00 4.78 7.98
CA SER A 34 -12.24 5.15 6.59
C SER A 34 -13.10 6.41 6.55
N VAL A 35 -12.58 7.47 5.96
CA VAL A 35 -13.35 8.68 5.71
C VAL A 35 -13.83 8.61 4.26
N GLY A 36 -15.07 8.15 4.08
CA GLY A 36 -15.73 8.14 2.78
C GLY A 36 -16.74 9.29 2.70
N GLN A 37 -16.78 10.01 1.59
CA GLN A 37 -17.89 10.90 1.28
C GLN A 37 -19.01 10.07 0.64
N SER A 38 -20.18 10.02 1.26
CA SER A 38 -21.35 9.39 0.66
C SER A 38 -22.51 10.38 0.59
N ALA A 39 -23.14 10.51 -0.56
CA ALA A 39 -24.41 11.20 -0.70
C ALA A 39 -25.52 10.16 -0.86
N ASN A 40 -26.51 10.22 0.02
CA ASN A 40 -27.72 9.39 -0.08
C ASN A 40 -28.85 10.25 -0.66
N ALA A 41 -29.40 9.86 -1.79
CA ALA A 41 -30.62 10.44 -2.36
C ALA A 41 -31.75 9.42 -2.24
N THR A 42 -32.82 9.80 -1.55
CA THR A 42 -34.04 8.98 -1.48
C THR A 42 -34.92 9.37 -2.68
N LEU A 43 -35.28 8.38 -3.49
CA LEU A 43 -36.18 8.62 -4.61
C LEU A 43 -37.58 8.96 -4.09
N GLN A 44 -38.19 10.02 -4.61
CA GLN A 44 -39.47 10.58 -4.13
C GLN A 44 -40.65 9.60 -4.15
N ASN A 45 -40.55 8.49 -4.85
CA ASN A 45 -41.61 7.50 -4.98
C ASN A 45 -41.46 6.30 -4.04
N GLY A 46 -40.74 6.43 -2.94
CA GLY A 46 -40.65 5.38 -1.90
C GLY A 46 -39.91 4.11 -2.31
N GLY A 47 -39.24 4.11 -3.45
CA GLY A 47 -38.72 2.90 -4.07
C GLY A 47 -37.22 2.64 -3.96
N GLY A 48 -36.46 3.40 -3.20
CA GLY A 48 -35.03 3.10 -3.06
C GLY A 48 -34.17 4.27 -2.66
N THR A 49 -33.02 3.96 -2.10
CA THR A 49 -31.96 4.92 -1.79
C THR A 49 -30.82 4.71 -2.79
N VAL A 50 -30.46 5.77 -3.50
CA VAL A 50 -29.23 5.76 -4.30
C VAL A 50 -28.10 6.27 -3.40
N ARG A 51 -27.09 5.44 -3.19
CA ARG A 51 -25.88 5.80 -2.47
C ARG A 51 -24.76 6.00 -3.48
N ASN A 52 -24.31 7.22 -3.64
CA ASN A 52 -23.02 7.51 -4.27
C ASN A 52 -21.97 7.53 -3.17
N SER A 53 -21.02 6.61 -3.22
CA SER A 53 -19.81 6.66 -2.39
C SER A 53 -18.65 7.06 -3.29
N TRP A 54 -17.94 8.10 -2.88
CA TRP A 54 -16.63 8.45 -3.46
C TRP A 54 -15.54 7.70 -2.71
N ASP A 55 -14.37 7.66 -3.33
CA ASP A 55 -13.20 6.97 -2.81
C ASP A 55 -12.96 7.28 -1.32
N SER A 56 -12.83 6.22 -0.52
CA SER A 56 -12.60 6.36 0.90
C SER A 56 -11.10 6.35 1.18
N HIS A 57 -10.59 7.45 1.67
CA HIS A 57 -9.22 7.52 2.18
C HIS A 57 -9.15 6.98 3.61
N LYS A 58 -8.10 6.23 3.90
CA LYS A 58 -7.83 5.77 5.26
C LYS A 58 -7.22 6.91 6.08
N VAL A 59 -7.68 7.03 7.32
CA VAL A 59 -7.10 7.92 8.33
C VAL A 59 -6.54 7.05 9.43
N PHE A 60 -5.28 7.25 9.75
CA PHE A 60 -4.54 6.49 10.75
C PHE A 60 -4.24 7.40 11.94
N GLN A 61 -4.70 7.00 13.10
CA GLN A 61 -4.42 7.70 14.36
C GLN A 61 -3.39 6.91 15.14
N PHE A 62 -2.26 7.53 15.42
CA PHE A 62 -1.19 6.96 16.22
C PHE A 62 -1.13 7.67 17.56
N SER A 63 -1.04 6.89 18.63
CA SER A 63 -0.84 7.42 19.98
C SER A 63 0.22 6.61 20.72
N TRP A 64 1.26 7.29 21.19
CA TRP A 64 2.31 6.70 22.02
C TRP A 64 2.06 6.95 23.52
N GLY A 65 0.88 7.51 23.87
CA GLY A 65 0.53 7.79 25.26
C GLY A 65 1.58 8.66 25.96
N ASP A 66 1.88 8.32 27.19
CA ASP A 66 2.88 8.97 28.03
C ASP A 66 4.30 8.36 27.94
N GLY A 67 4.46 7.38 27.03
CA GLY A 67 5.71 6.65 26.83
C GLY A 67 6.56 7.14 25.66
N ALA A 68 6.21 8.26 25.00
CA ALA A 68 7.00 8.76 23.90
C ALA A 68 8.36 9.27 24.34
N THR A 69 9.42 8.88 23.63
CA THR A 69 10.75 9.42 23.85
C THR A 69 10.91 10.77 23.18
N GLN A 70 11.79 11.63 23.72
CA GLN A 70 12.08 12.92 23.11
C GLN A 70 12.66 12.77 21.68
N SER A 71 13.40 11.70 21.43
CA SER A 71 13.90 11.38 20.10
C SER A 71 12.79 11.04 19.12
N LEU A 72 11.77 10.29 19.54
CA LEU A 72 10.60 9.98 18.74
C LEU A 72 9.80 11.26 18.40
N VAL A 73 9.57 12.11 19.39
CA VAL A 73 8.91 13.42 19.17
C VAL A 73 9.67 14.25 18.14
N SER A 74 10.98 14.40 18.32
CA SER A 74 11.84 15.17 17.40
C SER A 74 11.82 14.57 15.99
N LEU A 75 11.80 13.24 15.89
CA LEU A 75 11.74 12.54 14.63
C LEU A 75 10.40 12.79 13.89
N VAL A 76 9.27 12.63 14.58
CA VAL A 76 7.93 12.83 13.99
C VAL A 76 7.74 14.29 13.58
N GLN A 77 8.18 15.23 14.41
CA GLN A 77 8.19 16.66 14.07
C GLN A 77 9.10 16.95 12.87
N GLY A 78 10.26 16.31 12.80
CA GLY A 78 11.17 16.41 11.66
C GLY A 78 10.53 15.96 10.35
N TYR A 79 9.77 14.88 10.35
CA TYR A 79 8.99 14.47 9.18
C TYR A 79 7.90 15.49 8.83
N ARG A 80 7.16 15.96 9.82
CA ARG A 80 6.12 16.99 9.60
C ARG A 80 6.68 18.27 8.98
N ASN A 81 7.85 18.71 9.45
CA ASN A 81 8.52 19.93 8.97
C ASN A 81 9.30 19.74 7.66
N GLY A 82 9.34 18.52 7.13
CA GLY A 82 10.06 18.21 5.90
C GLY A 82 11.57 18.11 6.03
N SER A 83 12.11 18.01 7.25
CA SER A 83 13.56 17.83 7.50
C SER A 83 14.13 16.57 6.85
N TYR A 84 13.29 15.56 6.66
CA TYR A 84 13.64 14.28 6.03
C TYR A 84 13.03 14.12 4.62
N GLY A 85 12.68 15.23 3.99
CA GLY A 85 12.00 15.29 2.70
C GLY A 85 10.52 15.62 2.85
N ARG A 86 9.95 16.22 1.78
CA ARG A 86 8.54 16.60 1.72
C ARG A 86 7.67 15.58 0.98
N GLY A 87 8.19 14.38 0.77
CA GLY A 87 7.46 13.28 0.13
C GLY A 87 6.35 12.72 1.00
N LEU A 88 5.70 11.70 0.46
CA LEU A 88 4.71 10.94 1.20
C LEU A 88 5.36 10.17 2.35
N LEU A 89 4.58 9.91 3.37
CA LEU A 89 4.94 9.07 4.50
C LEU A 89 4.44 7.65 4.26
N TYR A 90 5.28 6.69 4.59
CA TYR A 90 4.99 5.26 4.50
C TYR A 90 5.26 4.62 5.84
N PHE A 91 4.53 3.55 6.14
CA PHE A 91 4.78 2.77 7.35
C PHE A 91 4.34 1.32 7.16
N HIS A 92 5.01 0.43 7.88
CA HIS A 92 4.57 -0.94 8.08
C HIS A 92 4.45 -1.17 9.57
N ASP A 93 3.24 -1.43 10.01
CA ASP A 93 2.98 -1.89 11.37
C ASP A 93 3.07 -3.43 11.46
N PRO A 94 3.19 -4.00 12.66
CA PRO A 94 3.32 -5.45 12.82
C PRO A 94 2.15 -6.27 12.25
N MET A 95 0.96 -5.70 12.15
CA MET A 95 -0.21 -6.39 11.61
C MET A 95 -0.13 -6.56 10.09
N HIS A 96 0.58 -5.68 9.40
CA HIS A 96 0.73 -5.74 7.95
C HIS A 96 1.65 -6.86 7.45
N TYR A 97 2.50 -7.43 8.30
CA TYR A 97 3.41 -8.52 7.89
C TYR A 97 2.70 -9.82 7.51
N LEU A 98 1.48 -10.00 7.95
CA LEU A 98 0.70 -11.23 7.72
C LEU A 98 -0.24 -11.15 6.52
N THR A 99 -0.38 -9.99 5.90
CA THR A 99 -1.40 -9.72 4.89
C THR A 99 -0.79 -9.21 3.59
N ASN A 100 -1.62 -9.07 2.57
CA ASN A 100 -1.24 -8.39 1.34
C ASN A 100 -1.07 -6.88 1.59
N LEU A 101 0.15 -6.38 1.43
CA LEU A 101 0.53 -4.99 1.70
C LEU A 101 0.04 -3.99 0.64
N LEU A 102 -0.45 -4.47 -0.49
CA LEU A 102 -0.95 -3.59 -1.54
C LEU A 102 -2.21 -2.86 -1.08
N PRO A 103 -2.40 -1.61 -1.45
CA PRO A 103 -3.70 -0.96 -1.38
C PRO A 103 -4.74 -1.77 -2.15
N LYS A 104 -5.99 -1.70 -1.73
CA LYS A 104 -7.07 -2.51 -2.31
C LYS A 104 -7.15 -2.40 -3.84
N ARG A 105 -7.02 -1.20 -4.40
CA ARG A 105 -7.03 -0.94 -5.84
C ARG A 105 -5.90 -1.62 -6.63
N TRP A 106 -4.73 -1.85 -5.99
CA TRP A 106 -3.62 -2.57 -6.59
C TRP A 106 -3.76 -4.08 -6.42
N SER A 107 -4.31 -4.52 -5.30
CA SER A 107 -4.54 -5.94 -5.04
C SER A 107 -5.71 -6.49 -5.84
N ASP A 108 -6.74 -5.67 -6.07
CA ASP A 108 -7.96 -5.99 -6.82
C ASP A 108 -8.29 -4.86 -7.81
N PRO A 109 -7.64 -4.85 -8.98
CA PRO A 109 -7.85 -3.80 -9.98
C PRO A 109 -9.26 -3.76 -10.58
N SER A 110 -10.07 -4.81 -10.39
CA SER A 110 -11.47 -4.83 -10.85
C SER A 110 -12.34 -3.79 -10.17
N MET A 111 -11.93 -3.33 -9.00
CA MET A 111 -12.65 -2.28 -8.26
C MET A 111 -12.76 -0.96 -9.02
N ALA A 112 -11.77 -0.63 -9.85
CA ALA A 112 -11.78 0.58 -10.65
C ALA A 112 -12.92 0.59 -11.70
N VAL A 113 -13.39 -0.60 -12.10
CA VAL A 113 -14.45 -0.74 -13.11
C VAL A 113 -15.82 -0.37 -12.53
N ASN A 114 -16.00 -0.58 -11.24
CA ASN A 114 -17.26 -0.30 -10.54
C ASN A 114 -17.30 1.10 -9.94
N PHE A 115 -16.37 1.98 -10.30
CA PHE A 115 -16.22 3.34 -9.74
C PHE A 115 -16.01 3.36 -8.22
N GLU A 116 -15.53 2.26 -7.66
CA GLU A 116 -15.25 2.15 -6.22
C GLU A 116 -13.81 2.57 -5.86
N ALA A 117 -12.93 2.67 -6.86
CA ALA A 117 -11.54 3.07 -6.66
C ALA A 117 -10.96 3.70 -7.92
N GLU A 118 -9.96 4.56 -7.75
CA GLU A 118 -9.17 5.07 -8.86
C GLU A 118 -8.43 3.95 -9.60
N PRO A 119 -8.35 4.01 -10.94
CA PRO A 119 -7.61 3.00 -11.71
C PRO A 119 -6.12 3.07 -11.39
N ILE A 120 -5.45 1.91 -11.45
CA ILE A 120 -3.99 1.83 -11.28
C ILE A 120 -3.21 2.44 -12.46
N VAL A 121 -3.88 2.69 -13.57
CA VAL A 121 -3.38 3.46 -14.71
C VAL A 121 -4.16 4.77 -14.71
N PRO A 122 -3.51 5.93 -14.50
CA PRO A 122 -4.18 7.21 -14.49
C PRO A 122 -4.93 7.46 -15.80
N ASP A 123 -6.07 8.11 -15.72
CA ASP A 123 -6.90 8.48 -16.87
C ASP A 123 -7.37 7.29 -17.74
N ALA A 124 -7.17 6.06 -17.29
CA ALA A 124 -7.66 4.88 -17.99
C ALA A 124 -9.11 4.56 -17.59
N ASN A 125 -9.88 4.12 -18.56
CA ASN A 125 -11.18 3.49 -18.33
C ASN A 125 -11.03 1.97 -18.45
N PRO A 126 -10.79 1.25 -17.35
CA PRO A 126 -10.66 -0.20 -17.41
C PRO A 126 -12.00 -0.85 -17.78
N THR A 127 -11.92 -2.01 -18.42
CA THR A 127 -13.09 -2.81 -18.76
C THR A 127 -13.18 -4.02 -17.82
N ALA A 128 -14.37 -4.28 -17.28
CA ALA A 128 -14.61 -5.46 -16.44
C ALA A 128 -14.48 -6.75 -17.26
N VAL A 129 -13.81 -7.71 -16.65
CA VAL A 129 -13.73 -9.09 -17.16
C VAL A 129 -14.16 -10.00 -16.01
N PRO A 130 -15.46 -10.31 -15.90
CA PRO A 130 -16.00 -10.99 -14.73
C PRO A 130 -15.55 -12.45 -14.66
N GLN A 131 -15.21 -12.90 -13.48
CA GLN A 131 -14.97 -14.30 -13.09
C GLN A 131 -14.02 -15.11 -13.98
N VAL A 132 -13.06 -14.46 -14.64
CA VAL A 132 -12.10 -15.15 -15.52
C VAL A 132 -10.75 -15.37 -14.85
N ALA A 133 -10.51 -14.77 -13.68
CA ALA A 133 -9.29 -14.95 -12.93
C ALA A 133 -9.55 -15.86 -11.73
N THR A 134 -8.60 -16.77 -11.46
CA THR A 134 -8.63 -17.60 -10.26
C THR A 134 -7.28 -17.54 -9.58
N ALA A 135 -7.29 -17.42 -8.26
CA ALA A 135 -6.10 -17.55 -7.46
C ALA A 135 -6.36 -18.53 -6.32
N ASN A 136 -5.56 -19.59 -6.21
CA ASN A 136 -5.77 -20.66 -5.23
C ASN A 136 -7.23 -21.20 -5.24
N ASN A 137 -7.78 -21.41 -6.43
CA ASN A 137 -9.19 -21.79 -6.66
C ASN A 137 -10.22 -20.74 -6.21
N TYR A 138 -9.81 -19.52 -5.96
CA TYR A 138 -10.73 -18.44 -5.63
C TYR A 138 -11.06 -17.64 -6.89
N PRO A 139 -12.32 -17.62 -7.35
CA PRO A 139 -12.71 -16.83 -8.51
C PRO A 139 -12.62 -15.34 -8.17
N MET A 140 -12.09 -14.56 -9.09
CA MET A 140 -12.03 -13.11 -9.00
C MET A 140 -12.36 -12.46 -10.33
N ASP A 141 -12.90 -11.26 -10.25
CA ASP A 141 -13.05 -10.39 -11.40
C ASP A 141 -11.69 -9.82 -11.80
N ALA A 142 -11.55 -9.50 -13.08
CA ALA A 142 -10.36 -8.88 -13.60
C ALA A 142 -10.69 -7.52 -14.24
N ALA A 143 -9.70 -6.65 -14.32
CA ALA A 143 -9.77 -5.40 -15.06
C ALA A 143 -8.82 -5.44 -16.26
N SER A 144 -9.32 -5.09 -17.43
CA SER A 144 -8.52 -4.94 -18.64
C SER A 144 -8.22 -3.47 -18.91
N TYR A 145 -6.94 -3.15 -19.03
CA TYR A 145 -6.42 -1.82 -19.32
C TYR A 145 -5.80 -1.79 -20.71
N SER A 146 -6.09 -0.73 -21.47
CA SER A 146 -5.41 -0.47 -22.73
C SER A 146 -4.21 0.46 -22.44
N LEU A 147 -3.01 -0.06 -22.60
CA LEU A 147 -1.78 0.68 -22.41
C LEU A 147 -1.29 1.26 -23.74
N PRO A 148 -1.06 2.57 -23.85
CA PRO A 148 -0.48 3.19 -25.04
C PRO A 148 0.87 2.56 -25.43
N ALA A 149 1.29 2.74 -26.67
CA ALA A 149 2.63 2.34 -27.12
C ALA A 149 3.72 3.00 -26.24
N GLY A 150 4.66 2.20 -25.73
CA GLY A 150 5.72 2.70 -24.88
C GLY A 150 5.28 3.20 -23.50
N TYR A 151 4.08 2.90 -23.06
CA TYR A 151 3.60 3.26 -21.71
C TYR A 151 4.50 2.68 -20.63
N SER A 152 4.77 3.46 -19.59
CA SER A 152 5.42 3.01 -18.37
C SER A 152 4.88 3.77 -17.16
N SER A 153 4.52 3.07 -16.11
CA SER A 153 4.14 3.67 -14.83
C SER A 153 5.27 4.52 -14.24
N GLU A 154 6.52 4.17 -14.47
CA GLU A 154 7.67 4.98 -14.07
C GLU A 154 7.65 6.37 -14.72
N ALA A 155 7.48 6.43 -16.04
CA ALA A 155 7.43 7.69 -16.78
C ALA A 155 6.22 8.57 -16.39
N ASN A 156 5.13 7.95 -15.97
CA ASN A 156 3.89 8.64 -15.57
C ASN A 156 3.79 8.86 -14.06
N SER A 157 4.84 8.60 -13.29
CA SER A 157 4.86 8.72 -11.83
C SER A 157 3.74 7.93 -11.13
N SER A 158 3.31 6.84 -11.76
CA SER A 158 2.19 6.00 -11.31
C SER A 158 2.62 4.65 -10.74
N GLU A 159 3.86 4.55 -10.28
CA GLU A 159 4.37 3.38 -9.58
C GLU A 159 3.93 3.38 -8.11
N LEU A 160 3.54 2.22 -7.63
CA LEU A 160 3.32 2.03 -6.19
C LEU A 160 4.66 1.80 -5.49
N PHE A 161 5.03 2.68 -4.58
CA PHE A 161 6.21 2.55 -3.73
C PHE A 161 5.90 1.73 -2.48
N MET A 162 6.78 0.75 -2.19
CA MET A 162 6.72 -0.06 -0.98
C MET A 162 8.12 -0.15 -0.36
N PRO A 163 8.32 0.36 0.86
CA PRO A 163 9.59 0.23 1.56
C PRO A 163 9.78 -1.21 2.07
N ILE A 164 11.03 -1.66 2.09
CA ILE A 164 11.40 -2.97 2.64
C ILE A 164 12.26 -2.72 3.86
N PRO A 165 11.83 -3.16 5.05
CA PRO A 165 12.62 -3.03 6.26
C PRO A 165 13.94 -3.81 6.16
N PRO A 166 15.04 -3.31 6.77
CA PRO A 166 16.31 -4.01 6.79
C PRO A 166 16.19 -5.43 7.35
N GLY A 167 16.78 -6.39 6.66
CA GLY A 167 16.74 -7.80 7.04
C GLY A 167 15.50 -8.55 6.58
N MET A 168 14.54 -7.87 5.95
CA MET A 168 13.35 -8.49 5.40
C MET A 168 13.41 -8.64 3.88
N SER A 169 12.55 -9.49 3.35
CA SER A 169 12.33 -9.68 1.93
C SER A 169 10.88 -9.35 1.57
N MET A 170 10.68 -8.85 0.36
CA MET A 170 9.35 -8.62 -0.21
C MET A 170 9.08 -9.67 -1.27
N THR A 171 7.96 -10.37 -1.15
CA THR A 171 7.49 -11.28 -2.17
C THR A 171 6.34 -10.65 -2.94
N LEU A 172 6.48 -10.62 -4.25
CA LEU A 172 5.51 -10.03 -5.18
C LEU A 172 4.91 -11.11 -6.07
N GLY A 173 3.63 -10.99 -6.35
CA GLY A 173 2.94 -11.83 -7.31
C GLY A 173 1.87 -11.05 -8.08
N ALA A 174 1.57 -11.50 -9.29
CA ALA A 174 0.50 -10.92 -10.10
C ALA A 174 -0.16 -11.99 -10.97
N VAL A 175 -1.48 -12.01 -10.98
CA VAL A 175 -2.29 -12.82 -11.88
C VAL A 175 -2.72 -11.92 -13.04
N TYR A 176 -2.09 -12.08 -14.20
CA TYR A 176 -2.39 -11.24 -15.35
C TYR A 176 -2.14 -11.96 -16.67
N SER A 177 -2.69 -11.41 -17.75
CA SER A 177 -2.49 -11.87 -19.11
C SER A 177 -2.48 -10.69 -20.10
N GLY A 178 -2.12 -10.97 -21.35
CA GLY A 178 -2.06 -9.97 -22.42
C GLY A 178 -0.64 -9.58 -22.79
N HIS A 179 -0.51 -8.44 -23.47
CA HIS A 179 0.78 -7.97 -24.02
C HIS A 179 1.47 -6.89 -23.17
N GLY A 180 0.78 -6.37 -22.16
CA GLY A 180 1.40 -5.54 -21.13
C GLY A 180 2.12 -6.39 -20.08
N THR A 181 2.97 -5.75 -19.30
CA THR A 181 3.79 -6.42 -18.28
C THR A 181 3.65 -5.73 -16.94
N VAL A 182 3.47 -6.51 -15.88
CA VAL A 182 3.65 -6.06 -14.50
C VAL A 182 5.14 -6.17 -14.17
N TYR A 183 5.72 -5.12 -13.60
CA TYR A 183 7.14 -5.13 -13.23
C TYR A 183 7.38 -4.68 -11.80
N ALA A 184 8.51 -5.10 -11.26
CA ALA A 184 9.08 -4.60 -10.02
C ALA A 184 10.37 -3.83 -10.32
N ARG A 185 10.49 -2.61 -9.79
CA ARG A 185 11.71 -1.81 -9.86
C ARG A 185 12.30 -1.64 -8.48
N THR A 186 13.61 -1.83 -8.38
CA THR A 186 14.39 -1.68 -7.15
C THR A 186 15.59 -0.79 -7.42
N GLN A 187 16.41 -0.56 -6.41
CA GLN A 187 17.68 0.13 -6.60
C GLN A 187 18.63 -0.63 -7.54
N ALA A 188 18.54 -1.96 -7.59
CA ALA A 188 19.38 -2.80 -8.46
C ALA A 188 18.90 -2.85 -9.91
N GLY A 189 17.67 -2.45 -10.21
CA GLY A 189 17.10 -2.46 -11.55
C GLY A 189 15.65 -2.88 -11.59
N THR A 190 15.16 -3.12 -12.82
CA THR A 190 13.76 -3.51 -13.08
C THR A 190 13.70 -4.97 -13.50
N VAL A 191 12.77 -5.69 -12.92
CA VAL A 191 12.49 -7.11 -13.20
C VAL A 191 11.01 -7.26 -13.53
N ASP A 192 10.68 -7.98 -14.59
CA ASP A 192 9.30 -8.31 -14.95
C ASP A 192 8.79 -9.47 -14.09
N LEU A 193 7.58 -9.35 -13.62
CA LEU A 193 6.89 -10.47 -13.00
C LEU A 193 6.47 -11.44 -14.11
N THR A 194 6.71 -12.73 -13.88
CA THR A 194 6.22 -13.76 -14.80
C THR A 194 4.70 -13.76 -14.78
N PRO A 195 4.03 -13.63 -15.96
CA PRO A 195 2.59 -13.69 -16.01
C PRO A 195 2.11 -15.09 -15.62
N LEU A 196 1.26 -15.13 -14.64
CA LEU A 196 0.48 -16.33 -14.34
C LEU A 196 -0.82 -16.19 -15.12
N GLY A 197 -1.15 -17.17 -15.94
CA GLY A 197 -2.41 -17.14 -16.69
C GLY A 197 -3.59 -16.90 -15.75
N LEU A 198 -4.63 -16.23 -16.22
CA LEU A 198 -5.80 -15.91 -15.41
C LEU A 198 -6.51 -17.15 -14.83
N ALA A 199 -6.26 -18.31 -15.40
CA ALA A 199 -6.87 -19.59 -15.00
C ALA A 199 -6.02 -20.43 -14.05
N ASP A 200 -4.78 -20.02 -13.76
CA ASP A 200 -3.82 -20.89 -13.07
C ASP A 200 -3.19 -20.20 -11.86
N ALA A 201 -3.50 -20.72 -10.72
CA ALA A 201 -3.24 -20.06 -9.44
C ALA A 201 -2.01 -20.55 -8.69
N ASN A 202 -1.12 -21.27 -9.34
CA ASN A 202 0.18 -21.59 -8.77
C ASN A 202 1.13 -20.42 -8.94
N VAL A 203 1.13 -19.54 -7.96
CA VAL A 203 1.84 -18.27 -8.01
C VAL A 203 3.33 -18.49 -7.88
N THR A 204 4.06 -18.32 -8.99
CA THR A 204 5.49 -18.10 -8.92
C THR A 204 5.74 -16.66 -8.49
N ASN A 205 6.31 -16.50 -7.31
CA ASN A 205 6.53 -15.19 -6.74
C ASN A 205 7.93 -14.68 -7.06
N LEU A 206 8.04 -13.39 -7.35
CA LEU A 206 9.30 -12.68 -7.37
C LEU A 206 9.68 -12.29 -5.95
N VAL A 207 10.79 -12.83 -5.45
CA VAL A 207 11.32 -12.47 -4.13
C VAL A 207 12.39 -11.38 -4.29
N ILE A 208 12.17 -10.25 -3.63
CA ILE A 208 13.08 -9.11 -3.55
C ILE A 208 13.74 -9.12 -2.18
N SER A 209 15.06 -9.30 -2.13
CA SER A 209 15.85 -9.28 -0.90
C SER A 209 17.01 -8.31 -1.01
N GLY A 210 17.48 -7.80 0.14
CA GLY A 210 18.62 -6.89 0.21
C GLY A 210 18.41 -5.54 -0.47
N GLN A 211 17.16 -5.17 -0.75
CA GLN A 211 16.77 -3.89 -1.33
C GLN A 211 16.01 -3.05 -0.29
N PRO A 212 16.22 -1.73 -0.24
CA PRO A 212 15.54 -0.88 0.74
C PRO A 212 14.08 -0.58 0.37
N TRP A 213 13.72 -0.81 -0.89
CA TRP A 213 12.38 -0.56 -1.41
C TRP A 213 12.13 -1.32 -2.70
N VAL A 214 10.87 -1.44 -3.05
CA VAL A 214 10.40 -1.89 -4.36
C VAL A 214 9.30 -0.95 -4.84
N ARG A 215 9.24 -0.74 -6.15
CA ARG A 215 8.13 -0.08 -6.84
C ARG A 215 7.48 -1.08 -7.78
N MET A 216 6.16 -1.16 -7.74
CA MET A 216 5.39 -1.93 -8.72
C MET A 216 4.79 -1.00 -9.77
N GLY A 217 4.76 -1.46 -11.00
CA GLY A 217 4.19 -0.70 -12.09
C GLY A 217 3.79 -1.57 -13.27
N LEU A 218 3.18 -0.94 -14.26
CA LEU A 218 2.78 -1.53 -15.53
C LEU A 218 3.59 -0.92 -16.67
N ARG A 219 3.90 -1.72 -17.67
CA ARG A 219 4.56 -1.21 -18.89
C ARG A 219 4.07 -1.94 -20.15
N ASN A 220 4.14 -1.22 -21.24
CA ASN A 220 3.98 -1.73 -22.59
C ASN A 220 5.22 -1.37 -23.39
N THR A 221 6.05 -2.35 -23.68
CA THR A 221 7.29 -2.17 -24.44
C THR A 221 7.10 -2.31 -25.95
N SER A 222 5.87 -2.57 -26.41
CA SER A 222 5.58 -2.68 -27.83
C SER A 222 5.46 -1.32 -28.52
N GLY A 223 5.67 -1.28 -29.82
CA GLY A 223 5.47 -0.08 -30.64
C GLY A 223 4.00 0.26 -30.93
N SER A 224 3.06 -0.48 -30.38
CA SER A 224 1.60 -0.28 -30.54
C SER A 224 0.89 -0.37 -29.20
N ALA A 225 -0.34 0.13 -29.13
CA ALA A 225 -1.18 -0.04 -27.95
C ALA A 225 -1.40 -1.53 -27.66
N ALA A 226 -1.39 -1.90 -26.38
CA ALA A 226 -1.51 -3.27 -25.93
C ALA A 226 -2.45 -3.36 -24.72
N ASN A 227 -3.21 -4.43 -24.65
CA ASN A 227 -4.07 -4.70 -23.51
C ASN A 227 -3.34 -5.57 -22.48
N ILE A 228 -3.56 -5.26 -21.23
CA ILE A 228 -3.22 -6.10 -20.08
C ILE A 228 -4.48 -6.34 -19.25
N THR A 229 -4.75 -7.58 -18.93
CA THR A 229 -5.87 -7.96 -18.07
C THR A 229 -5.33 -8.48 -16.75
N ILE A 230 -5.68 -7.84 -15.64
CA ILE A 230 -5.15 -8.11 -14.31
C ILE A 230 -6.28 -8.62 -13.42
N GLY A 231 -6.13 -9.81 -12.88
CA GLY A 231 -7.05 -10.41 -11.91
C GLY A 231 -6.74 -10.00 -10.49
N GLY A 232 -5.46 -9.92 -10.12
CA GLY A 232 -5.05 -9.50 -8.81
C GLY A 232 -3.54 -9.44 -8.64
N MET A 233 -3.10 -8.67 -7.65
CA MET A 233 -1.69 -8.54 -7.30
C MET A 233 -1.48 -8.69 -5.80
N THR A 234 -0.29 -9.08 -5.40
CA THR A 234 0.07 -9.29 -4.00
C THR A 234 1.48 -8.83 -3.71
N ALA A 235 1.68 -8.32 -2.50
CA ALA A 235 2.97 -8.04 -1.92
C ALA A 235 2.97 -8.43 -0.45
N ARG A 236 3.98 -9.18 -0.01
CA ARG A 236 4.10 -9.64 1.36
C ARG A 236 5.53 -9.50 1.85
N LEU A 237 5.69 -9.05 3.09
CA LEU A 237 6.98 -9.07 3.79
C LEU A 237 7.20 -10.43 4.45
N ALA A 238 8.46 -10.88 4.47
CA ALA A 238 8.89 -12.07 5.17
C ALA A 238 10.28 -11.83 5.79
N GLU A 239 10.55 -12.47 6.93
CA GLU A 239 11.86 -12.38 7.61
C GLU A 239 12.96 -13.14 6.87
N SER A 240 12.59 -14.10 6.06
CA SER A 240 13.52 -14.91 5.26
C SER A 240 13.04 -15.03 3.84
N VAL A 241 13.98 -15.31 2.92
CA VAL A 241 13.66 -15.66 1.54
C VAL A 241 12.98 -17.02 1.55
N THR A 242 11.67 -17.02 1.60
CA THR A 242 10.87 -18.24 1.42
C THR A 242 10.23 -18.20 0.04
N SER A 243 10.39 -19.28 -0.71
CA SER A 243 9.71 -19.48 -1.99
C SER A 243 8.18 -19.61 -1.84
N ASP A 244 7.74 -19.78 -0.60
CA ASP A 244 6.35 -20.07 -0.26
C ASP A 244 5.58 -18.83 0.16
N ALA A 245 5.66 -17.77 -0.63
CA ALA A 245 4.66 -16.72 -0.47
C ALA A 245 3.33 -17.29 -0.94
N ILE A 246 2.70 -17.99 -0.04
CA ILE A 246 1.30 -18.39 -0.20
C ILE A 246 0.54 -17.09 -0.33
N ILE A 247 0.12 -16.79 -1.53
CA ILE A 247 -1.00 -15.90 -1.71
C ILE A 247 -2.12 -16.64 -1.02
N GLY A 248 -2.49 -16.20 0.18
CA GLY A 248 -3.64 -16.75 0.88
C GLY A 248 -4.87 -16.62 -0.03
N PRO A 249 -5.99 -17.26 0.32
CA PRO A 249 -7.23 -17.16 -0.46
C PRO A 249 -7.74 -15.73 -0.63
N TRP A 250 -7.11 -14.77 0.04
CA TRP A 250 -7.52 -13.38 0.09
C TRP A 250 -6.51 -12.49 -0.61
N PHE A 251 -6.84 -12.08 -1.82
CA PHE A 251 -6.11 -11.03 -2.53
C PHE A 251 -6.38 -9.63 -1.99
N SER A 252 -7.40 -9.46 -1.15
CA SER A 252 -7.76 -8.15 -0.63
C SER A 252 -6.58 -7.50 0.08
N GLY A 253 -6.01 -6.46 -0.52
CA GLY A 253 -4.94 -5.69 0.05
C GLY A 253 -5.43 -4.85 1.22
N GLN A 254 -4.63 -4.83 2.28
CA GLN A 254 -4.87 -4.03 3.46
C GLN A 254 -3.85 -2.91 3.63
N GLY A 255 -2.87 -2.85 2.73
CA GLY A 255 -1.91 -1.76 2.67
C GLY A 255 -2.56 -0.42 2.35
N HIS A 256 -1.74 0.58 2.22
CA HIS A 256 -2.16 1.94 1.88
C HIS A 256 -1.20 2.52 0.84
N SER A 257 -1.66 3.55 0.16
CA SER A 257 -0.81 4.47 -0.59
C SER A 257 0.04 5.28 0.38
N GLY A 258 0.87 6.17 -0.09
CA GLY A 258 1.56 7.12 0.79
C GLY A 258 0.57 7.98 1.57
N CYS A 259 1.00 8.48 2.71
CA CYS A 259 0.21 9.29 3.63
C CYS A 259 0.79 10.69 3.81
N ARG A 260 -0.02 11.61 4.31
CA ARG A 260 0.39 12.94 4.80
C ARG A 260 -0.15 13.19 6.21
N PHE A 261 0.51 14.04 6.96
CA PHE A 261 -0.06 14.52 8.21
C PHE A 261 -1.33 15.32 7.93
N GLN A 262 -2.45 14.91 8.53
CA GLN A 262 -3.71 15.64 8.46
C GLN A 262 -3.67 16.91 9.32
N ALA A 263 -2.95 16.85 10.46
CA ALA A 263 -2.75 17.95 11.39
C ALA A 263 -1.33 17.87 11.98
N ASP A 264 -0.93 18.92 12.68
CA ASP A 264 0.33 18.90 13.41
C ASP A 264 0.29 17.83 14.51
N PRO A 265 1.39 17.07 14.71
CA PRO A 265 1.49 16.13 15.80
C PRO A 265 1.28 16.82 17.15
N THR A 266 0.45 16.25 17.99
CA THR A 266 0.17 16.76 19.33
C THR A 266 1.19 16.21 20.31
N VAL A 267 1.88 17.10 21.02
CA VAL A 267 2.84 16.74 22.07
C VAL A 267 2.32 17.25 23.40
N ILE A 268 2.18 16.36 24.35
CA ILE A 268 1.74 16.69 25.71
C ILE A 268 2.88 16.40 26.65
N ASN A 269 3.34 17.43 27.36
CA ASN A 269 4.35 17.29 28.40
C ASN A 269 3.65 17.13 29.76
N TYR A 270 3.84 15.98 30.36
CA TYR A 270 3.35 15.73 31.72
C TYR A 270 4.46 16.13 32.70
N ASN A 271 4.31 17.30 33.32
CA ASN A 271 5.23 17.76 34.37
C ASN A 271 4.90 17.03 35.67
N GLY A 272 5.42 15.82 35.85
CA GLY A 272 5.32 15.04 37.08
C GLY A 272 6.63 15.09 37.88
N VAL A 273 6.51 14.94 39.22
CA VAL A 273 7.68 14.76 40.09
C VAL A 273 8.29 13.39 39.77
N GLY A 274 9.45 13.37 39.09
CA GLY A 274 10.17 12.12 38.82
C GLY A 274 10.58 11.88 37.37
N GLY A 275 10.53 12.87 36.52
CA GLY A 275 10.90 12.76 35.10
C GLY A 275 9.71 12.97 34.18
N GLY A 276 9.78 13.98 33.35
CA GLY A 276 8.66 14.35 32.47
C GLY A 276 8.32 13.23 31.51
N GLN A 277 7.10 12.73 31.60
CA GLN A 277 6.52 11.86 30.61
C GLN A 277 6.04 12.71 29.42
N ILE A 278 6.24 12.21 28.21
CA ILE A 278 5.83 12.90 26.99
C ILE A 278 4.79 12.04 26.28
N GLY A 279 3.61 12.63 26.09
CA GLY A 279 2.60 12.06 25.21
C GLY A 279 2.80 12.56 23.79
N LEU A 280 2.66 11.67 22.82
CA LEU A 280 2.71 11.98 21.40
C LEU A 280 1.53 11.35 20.69
N SER A 281 0.85 12.13 19.86
CA SER A 281 -0.12 11.61 18.91
C SER A 281 0.07 12.24 17.54
N ALA A 282 -0.24 11.49 16.49
CA ALA A 282 -0.18 11.93 15.12
C ALA A 282 -1.34 11.35 14.33
N VAL A 283 -1.86 12.12 13.39
CA VAL A 283 -2.92 11.69 12.48
C VAL A 283 -2.39 11.78 11.05
N LEU A 284 -2.38 10.66 10.37
CA LEU A 284 -2.02 10.56 8.97
C LEU A 284 -3.25 10.27 8.13
N GLN A 285 -3.34 10.88 6.98
CA GLN A 285 -4.36 10.62 5.98
C GLN A 285 -3.70 10.01 4.75
N GLU A 286 -4.28 8.93 4.26
CA GLU A 286 -3.92 8.37 2.97
C GLU A 286 -4.23 9.38 1.87
N VAL A 287 -3.28 9.60 0.98
CA VAL A 287 -3.45 10.44 -0.21
C VAL A 287 -3.37 9.54 -1.43
N GLY A 288 -4.11 9.89 -2.47
CA GLY A 288 -4.08 9.16 -3.72
C GLY A 288 -2.65 9.03 -4.26
N ALA A 289 -2.40 8.03 -5.09
CA ALA A 289 -1.07 7.82 -5.68
C ALA A 289 -0.64 8.99 -6.59
N TRP A 290 -1.55 9.88 -6.91
CA TRP A 290 -1.44 10.91 -7.93
C TRP A 290 -1.43 12.35 -7.39
N GLU A 291 -1.44 12.55 -6.08
CA GLU A 291 -1.33 13.87 -5.48
C GLU A 291 0.11 14.29 -5.15
#